data_d9b78a2bc549ec318ddb355a2ad579d0
#
_entry.id   d9b78a2bc549ec318ddb355a2ad579d0
#
_cell.length_a   1.000
_cell.length_b   1.000
_cell.length_c   1.000
_cell.angle_alpha   90.00
_cell.angle_beta   90.00
_cell.angle_gamma   90.00
#
_symmetry.space_group_name_H-M   'P 1'
#
loop_
_entity.id
_entity.type
_entity.pdbx_description
1 polymer ?
#
loop_
_entity_poly.entity_id
_entity_poly.type
_entity_poly.pdbx_seq_one_letter_code
_entity_poly.pdbx_strand_id
1 'polypeptide(L)'
;MELNGAKILYTIHTNIPVLGDFKITQTLESTWIVMALLSALAFWLGRDLKLENVSKRQAAAEFIVERLDQFVHDNMGWHFDKFIPLVGAIFALSIGCNLISVVGLWSPTADLNTEAAWAIVVFIIIMYYKIKTNGILAYLKGLLDPIFLMAPINVLSEVSTPVSMAFRHFGNILSGTVISTLLYWALASLSHVIFGWLPGFLSQLQLFQIGIPAFTGLYFDWFGGCIQAFIFCTLTTIFIKRAAGEE
;
A
#
# COMPACT_ATOMS: atom_id res chain seq x y z
N MET A 1 13.30 18.72 9.57
CA MET A 1 13.13 17.30 9.22
C MET A 1 13.63 17.18 7.79
N GLU A 2 14.70 16.45 7.55
CA GLU A 2 15.24 16.27 6.20
C GLU A 2 14.38 15.23 5.50
N LEU A 3 13.97 15.51 4.26
CA LEU A 3 13.28 14.57 3.38
C LEU A 3 14.28 13.50 2.86
N ASN A 4 14.88 12.78 3.79
CA ASN A 4 15.77 11.68 3.47
C ASN A 4 14.93 10.43 3.26
N GLY A 5 15.17 9.69 2.17
CA GLY A 5 14.55 8.38 1.96
C GLY A 5 14.92 7.36 3.07
N ALA A 6 14.42 6.13 2.96
CA ALA A 6 14.70 5.07 3.91
C ALA A 6 16.21 4.89 4.14
N LYS A 7 16.65 4.91 5.41
CA LYS A 7 18.07 4.74 5.76
C LYS A 7 18.50 3.30 5.54
N ILE A 8 19.73 3.11 5.07
CA ILE A 8 20.36 1.80 5.00
C ILE A 8 20.84 1.45 6.39
N LEU A 9 20.34 0.35 6.96
CA LEU A 9 20.71 -0.12 8.30
C LEU A 9 21.94 -1.03 8.25
N TYR A 10 21.96 -1.92 7.27
CA TYR A 10 23.04 -2.89 7.12
C TYR A 10 23.28 -3.21 5.63
N THR A 11 24.56 -3.40 5.26
CA THR A 11 24.93 -3.80 3.90
C THR A 11 25.62 -5.16 3.96
N ILE A 12 25.03 -6.16 3.32
CA ILE A 12 25.63 -7.49 3.19
C ILE A 12 26.38 -7.53 1.85
N HIS A 13 27.70 -7.60 1.92
CA HIS A 13 28.53 -7.74 0.74
C HIS A 13 28.40 -9.17 0.19
N THR A 14 27.76 -9.29 -0.96
CA THR A 14 27.59 -10.58 -1.63
C THR A 14 28.63 -10.68 -2.75
N ASN A 15 29.49 -11.71 -2.71
CA ASN A 15 30.48 -11.96 -3.77
C ASN A 15 29.86 -12.51 -5.07
N ILE A 16 28.58 -12.28 -5.31
CA ILE A 16 27.87 -12.75 -6.50
C ILE A 16 27.84 -11.59 -7.52
N PRO A 17 28.50 -11.72 -8.68
CA PRO A 17 28.69 -10.60 -9.61
C PRO A 17 27.39 -10.05 -10.23
N VAL A 18 26.25 -10.74 -10.08
CA VAL A 18 24.95 -10.34 -10.63
C VAL A 18 24.06 -9.64 -9.60
N LEU A 19 24.21 -9.94 -8.30
CA LEU A 19 23.31 -9.46 -7.23
C LEU A 19 23.81 -8.20 -6.51
N GLY A 20 25.11 -7.85 -6.64
CA GLY A 20 25.70 -6.72 -5.94
C GLY A 20 25.58 -6.82 -4.41
N ASP A 21 25.70 -5.70 -3.72
CA ASP A 21 25.55 -5.62 -2.28
C ASP A 21 24.07 -5.59 -1.89
N PHE A 22 23.65 -6.51 -1.01
CA PHE A 22 22.28 -6.52 -0.48
C PHE A 22 22.17 -5.54 0.69
N LYS A 23 21.33 -4.50 0.50
CA LYS A 23 21.12 -3.44 1.49
C LYS A 23 19.85 -3.67 2.27
N ILE A 24 19.96 -3.86 3.58
CA ILE A 24 18.83 -3.89 4.48
C ILE A 24 18.48 -2.44 4.83
N THR A 25 17.30 -2.00 4.39
CA THR A 25 16.79 -0.65 4.62
C THR A 25 15.75 -0.65 5.73
N GLN A 26 15.43 0.52 6.28
CA GLN A 26 14.32 0.69 7.21
C GLN A 26 12.99 0.20 6.64
N THR A 27 12.78 0.31 5.33
CA THR A 27 11.62 -0.22 4.61
C THR A 27 11.48 -1.72 4.82
N LEU A 28 12.57 -2.48 4.64
CA LEU A 28 12.60 -3.94 4.82
C LEU A 28 12.33 -4.35 6.27
N GLU A 29 12.98 -3.66 7.22
CA GLU A 29 12.78 -3.89 8.65
C GLU A 29 11.31 -3.69 9.03
N SER A 30 10.73 -2.54 8.69
CA SER A 30 9.32 -2.23 8.97
C SER A 30 8.37 -3.22 8.31
N THR A 31 8.66 -3.64 7.07
CA THR A 31 7.86 -4.65 6.36
C THR A 31 7.87 -5.99 7.11
N TRP A 32 9.03 -6.44 7.58
CA TRP A 32 9.14 -7.68 8.34
C TRP A 32 8.39 -7.61 9.68
N ILE A 33 8.47 -6.47 10.37
CA ILE A 33 7.71 -6.24 11.61
C ILE A 33 6.21 -6.32 11.34
N VAL A 34 5.71 -5.63 10.31
CA VAL A 34 4.29 -5.67 9.92
C VAL A 34 3.86 -7.09 9.57
N MET A 35 4.63 -7.81 8.76
CA MET A 35 4.33 -9.20 8.39
C MET A 35 4.29 -10.11 9.62
N ALA A 36 5.23 -9.99 10.53
CA ALA A 36 5.26 -10.77 11.77
C ALA A 36 4.04 -10.47 12.66
N LEU A 37 3.70 -9.19 12.83
CA LEU A 37 2.54 -8.77 13.62
C LEU A 37 1.22 -9.26 13.01
N LEU A 38 1.02 -9.11 11.69
CA LEU A 38 -0.17 -9.58 11.00
C LEU A 38 -0.29 -11.11 11.04
N SER A 39 0.84 -11.83 10.87
CA SER A 39 0.87 -13.30 10.97
C SER A 39 0.53 -13.77 12.38
N ALA A 40 1.10 -13.11 13.40
CA ALA A 40 0.79 -13.41 14.80
C ALA A 40 -0.69 -13.12 15.13
N LEU A 41 -1.22 -12.00 14.63
CA LEU A 41 -2.63 -11.64 14.78
C LEU A 41 -3.56 -12.65 14.11
N ALA A 42 -3.25 -13.04 12.86
CA ALA A 42 -4.03 -14.02 12.11
C ALA A 42 -4.01 -15.38 12.83
N PHE A 43 -2.84 -15.83 13.31
CA PHE A 43 -2.72 -17.06 14.09
C PHE A 43 -3.53 -16.98 15.40
N TRP A 44 -3.44 -15.87 16.11
CA TRP A 44 -4.18 -15.66 17.35
C TRP A 44 -5.70 -15.63 17.12
N LEU A 45 -6.17 -14.98 16.07
CA LEU A 45 -7.58 -14.93 15.70
C LEU A 45 -8.11 -16.29 15.25
N GLY A 46 -7.34 -17.05 14.47
CA GLY A 46 -7.71 -18.36 13.92
C GLY A 46 -7.55 -19.54 14.89
N ARG A 47 -7.02 -19.32 16.10
CA ARG A 47 -6.82 -20.40 17.07
C ARG A 47 -8.11 -20.73 17.79
N ASP A 48 -8.35 -22.05 18.06
CA ASP A 48 -9.45 -22.59 18.87
C ASP A 48 -10.86 -22.15 18.38
N LEU A 49 -11.12 -22.29 17.10
CA LEU A 49 -12.44 -22.02 16.49
C LEU A 49 -13.44 -23.07 16.93
N LYS A 50 -14.64 -22.65 17.34
CA LYS A 50 -15.72 -23.50 17.83
C LYS A 50 -16.97 -23.26 17.03
N LEU A 51 -17.76 -24.34 16.82
CA LEU A 51 -19.08 -24.26 16.16
C LEU A 51 -20.17 -23.73 17.10
N GLU A 52 -20.04 -24.05 18.40
CA GLU A 52 -20.96 -23.59 19.43
C GLU A 52 -20.23 -22.72 20.46
N ASN A 53 -20.93 -21.79 21.09
CA ASN A 53 -20.39 -20.85 22.07
C ASN A 53 -19.22 -20.01 21.49
N VAL A 54 -19.48 -19.36 20.36
CA VAL A 54 -18.51 -18.51 19.64
C VAL A 54 -17.95 -17.43 20.56
N SER A 55 -16.64 -17.36 20.67
CA SER A 55 -15.94 -16.32 21.43
C SER A 55 -15.99 -14.97 20.69
N LYS A 56 -15.93 -13.85 21.44
CA LYS A 56 -15.86 -12.50 20.82
C LYS A 56 -14.69 -12.36 19.83
N ARG A 57 -13.58 -13.03 20.10
CA ARG A 57 -12.41 -13.09 19.22
C ARG A 57 -12.74 -13.76 17.88
N GLN A 58 -13.40 -14.91 17.93
CA GLN A 58 -13.85 -15.66 16.75
C GLN A 58 -14.88 -14.86 15.96
N ALA A 59 -15.86 -14.26 16.63
CA ALA A 59 -16.85 -13.40 15.99
C ALA A 59 -16.20 -12.22 15.23
N ALA A 60 -15.16 -11.62 15.80
CA ALA A 60 -14.39 -10.57 15.11
C ALA A 60 -13.63 -11.11 13.87
N ALA A 61 -13.04 -12.31 13.98
CA ALA A 61 -12.35 -12.95 12.85
C ALA A 61 -13.34 -13.29 11.73
N GLU A 62 -14.47 -13.91 12.07
CA GLU A 62 -15.53 -14.25 11.12
C GLU A 62 -16.10 -13.01 10.43
N PHE A 63 -16.34 -11.93 11.19
CA PHE A 63 -16.78 -10.64 10.63
C PHE A 63 -15.79 -10.07 9.59
N ILE A 64 -14.48 -10.11 9.89
CA ILE A 64 -13.46 -9.63 8.95
C ILE A 64 -13.44 -10.48 7.67
N VAL A 65 -13.47 -11.81 7.83
CA VAL A 65 -13.46 -12.74 6.69
C VAL A 65 -14.74 -12.59 5.85
N GLU A 66 -15.91 -12.49 6.48
CA GLU A 66 -17.18 -12.26 5.79
C GLU A 66 -17.19 -10.96 4.99
N ARG A 67 -16.62 -9.87 5.54
CA ARG A 67 -16.50 -8.60 4.82
C ARG A 67 -15.55 -8.66 3.63
N LEU A 68 -14.44 -9.39 3.77
CA LEU A 68 -13.52 -9.62 2.66
C LEU A 68 -14.14 -10.51 1.58
N ASP A 69 -14.85 -11.54 1.98
CA ASP A 69 -15.59 -12.45 1.10
C ASP A 69 -16.62 -11.65 0.28
N GLN A 70 -17.47 -10.89 0.96
CA GLN A 70 -18.47 -10.03 0.33
C GLN A 70 -17.82 -9.02 -0.62
N PHE A 71 -16.71 -8.37 -0.21
CA PHE A 71 -15.98 -7.42 -1.05
C PHE A 71 -15.48 -8.07 -2.35
N VAL A 72 -14.94 -9.28 -2.29
CA VAL A 72 -14.45 -10.00 -3.47
C VAL A 72 -15.62 -10.42 -4.36
N HIS A 73 -16.70 -10.96 -3.79
CA HIS A 73 -17.89 -11.35 -4.54
C HIS A 73 -18.59 -10.18 -5.22
N ASP A 74 -18.70 -9.03 -4.56
CA ASP A 74 -19.31 -7.82 -5.13
C ASP A 74 -18.51 -7.28 -6.32
N ASN A 75 -17.18 -7.41 -6.28
CA ASN A 75 -16.31 -6.90 -7.34
C ASN A 75 -16.05 -7.92 -8.46
N MET A 76 -15.88 -9.20 -8.12
CA MET A 76 -15.43 -10.23 -9.06
C MET A 76 -16.50 -11.29 -9.39
N GLY A 77 -17.45 -11.54 -8.48
CA GLY A 77 -18.43 -12.63 -8.57
C GLY A 77 -17.97 -13.89 -7.81
N TRP A 78 -18.91 -14.86 -7.70
CA TRP A 78 -18.75 -16.07 -6.88
C TRP A 78 -17.70 -17.08 -7.38
N HIS A 79 -17.25 -16.95 -8.62
CA HIS A 79 -16.26 -17.86 -9.21
C HIS A 79 -14.80 -17.54 -8.79
N PHE A 80 -14.60 -16.48 -8.02
CA PHE A 80 -13.27 -15.95 -7.69
C PHE A 80 -12.87 -16.09 -6.22
N ASP A 81 -13.49 -17.01 -5.48
CA ASP A 81 -13.22 -17.27 -4.05
C ASP A 81 -11.73 -17.47 -3.73
N LYS A 82 -10.98 -18.06 -4.67
CA LYS A 82 -9.54 -18.26 -4.54
C LYS A 82 -8.73 -16.97 -4.39
N PHE A 83 -9.30 -15.81 -4.74
CA PHE A 83 -8.64 -14.51 -4.59
C PHE A 83 -8.90 -13.85 -3.24
N ILE A 84 -9.86 -14.36 -2.44
CA ILE A 84 -10.16 -13.82 -1.11
C ILE A 84 -8.89 -13.74 -0.23
N PRO A 85 -8.07 -14.79 -0.10
CA PRO A 85 -6.84 -14.71 0.70
C PRO A 85 -5.82 -13.72 0.14
N LEU A 86 -5.68 -13.63 -1.19
CA LEU A 86 -4.75 -12.70 -1.83
C LEU A 86 -5.16 -11.25 -1.57
N VAL A 87 -6.43 -10.92 -1.82
CA VAL A 87 -6.98 -9.58 -1.62
C VAL A 87 -6.91 -9.19 -0.15
N GLY A 88 -7.27 -10.13 0.75
CA GLY A 88 -7.17 -9.93 2.20
C GLY A 88 -5.73 -9.69 2.67
N ALA A 89 -4.75 -10.42 2.12
CA ALA A 89 -3.35 -10.22 2.44
C ALA A 89 -2.84 -8.86 1.96
N ILE A 90 -3.15 -8.46 0.73
CA ILE A 90 -2.76 -7.15 0.19
C ILE A 90 -3.40 -6.02 1.02
N PHE A 91 -4.69 -6.14 1.35
CA PHE A 91 -5.41 -5.16 2.14
C PHE A 91 -4.83 -5.01 3.54
N ALA A 92 -4.61 -6.13 4.24
CA ALA A 92 -4.04 -6.14 5.58
C ALA A 92 -2.60 -5.60 5.60
N LEU A 93 -1.76 -6.01 4.64
CA LEU A 93 -0.39 -5.51 4.50
C LEU A 93 -0.36 -4.00 4.20
N SER A 94 -1.20 -3.52 3.27
CA SER A 94 -1.26 -2.11 2.92
C SER A 94 -1.67 -1.25 4.13
N ILE A 95 -2.73 -1.63 4.84
CA ILE A 95 -3.15 -0.93 6.07
C ILE A 95 -2.06 -1.02 7.15
N GLY A 96 -1.48 -2.21 7.38
CA GLY A 96 -0.44 -2.41 8.39
C GLY A 96 0.81 -1.57 8.11
N CYS A 97 1.24 -1.51 6.84
CA CYS A 97 2.37 -0.69 6.42
C CYS A 97 2.11 0.82 6.54
N ASN A 98 0.86 1.26 6.37
CA ASN A 98 0.50 2.66 6.59
C ASN A 98 0.41 2.99 8.09
N LEU A 99 -0.19 2.10 8.90
CA LEU A 99 -0.36 2.32 10.33
C LEU A 99 0.95 2.34 11.11
N ILE A 100 2.00 1.68 10.62
CA ILE A 100 3.28 1.62 11.33
C ILE A 100 3.94 2.99 11.45
N SER A 101 3.61 3.94 10.58
CA SER A 101 4.06 5.34 10.66
C SER A 101 3.60 6.03 11.95
N VAL A 102 2.42 5.65 12.47
CA VAL A 102 1.88 6.19 13.73
C VAL A 102 2.75 5.81 14.93
N VAL A 103 3.43 4.67 14.87
CA VAL A 103 4.37 4.21 15.90
C VAL A 103 5.75 4.86 15.74
N GLY A 104 5.94 5.69 14.72
CA GLY A 104 7.19 6.39 14.44
C GLY A 104 8.22 5.60 13.65
N LEU A 105 7.82 4.44 13.09
CA LEU A 105 8.66 3.67 12.17
C LEU A 105 8.46 4.13 10.73
N TRP A 106 9.45 3.87 9.89
CA TRP A 106 9.37 4.21 8.48
C TRP A 106 8.27 3.39 7.80
N SER A 107 7.33 4.07 7.13
CA SER A 107 6.26 3.40 6.39
C SER A 107 6.82 2.74 5.13
N PRO A 108 6.64 1.42 4.93
CA PRO A 108 7.06 0.74 3.71
C PRO A 108 6.37 1.26 2.45
N THR A 109 5.14 1.77 2.56
CA THR A 109 4.38 2.35 1.45
C THR A 109 4.90 3.72 1.00
N ALA A 110 5.78 4.34 1.78
CA ALA A 110 6.54 5.52 1.37
C ALA A 110 7.74 5.20 0.46
N ASP A 111 7.97 3.92 0.14
CA ASP A 111 9.02 3.47 -0.77
C ASP A 111 8.39 2.96 -2.08
N LEU A 112 8.75 3.59 -3.19
CA LEU A 112 8.25 3.22 -4.52
C LEU A 112 8.57 1.77 -4.90
N ASN A 113 9.68 1.22 -4.40
CA ASN A 113 10.04 -0.17 -4.70
C ASN A 113 9.04 -1.16 -4.11
N THR A 114 8.52 -0.89 -2.90
CA THR A 114 7.49 -1.70 -2.26
C THR A 114 6.20 -1.69 -3.08
N GLU A 115 5.74 -0.50 -3.46
CA GLU A 115 4.53 -0.33 -4.24
C GLU A 115 4.65 -0.92 -5.64
N ALA A 116 5.81 -0.75 -6.28
CA ALA A 116 6.09 -1.35 -7.57
C ALA A 116 6.12 -2.88 -7.49
N ALA A 117 6.68 -3.46 -6.43
CA ALA A 117 6.68 -4.91 -6.23
C ALA A 117 5.25 -5.47 -6.12
N TRP A 118 4.37 -4.83 -5.35
CA TRP A 118 2.96 -5.25 -5.25
C TRP A 118 2.24 -5.11 -6.58
N ALA A 119 2.41 -3.98 -7.27
CA ALA A 119 1.80 -3.76 -8.59
C ALA A 119 2.29 -4.77 -9.64
N ILE A 120 3.58 -5.16 -9.62
CA ILE A 120 4.14 -6.18 -10.50
C ILE A 120 3.53 -7.55 -10.22
N VAL A 121 3.36 -7.94 -8.95
CA VAL A 121 2.69 -9.21 -8.60
C VAL A 121 1.28 -9.25 -9.15
N VAL A 122 0.50 -8.18 -8.96
CA VAL A 122 -0.86 -8.06 -9.50
C VAL A 122 -0.85 -8.11 -11.04
N PHE A 123 0.09 -7.42 -11.66
CA PHE A 123 0.24 -7.43 -13.12
C PHE A 123 0.55 -8.83 -13.68
N ILE A 124 1.44 -9.58 -13.04
CA ILE A 124 1.73 -10.97 -13.43
C ILE A 124 0.46 -11.82 -13.37
N ILE A 125 -0.38 -11.65 -12.36
CA ILE A 125 -1.64 -12.37 -12.22
C ILE A 125 -2.61 -11.95 -13.35
N ILE A 126 -2.73 -10.67 -13.64
CA ILE A 126 -3.56 -10.15 -14.74
C ILE A 126 -3.12 -10.76 -16.07
N MET A 127 -1.80 -10.74 -16.35
CA MET A 127 -1.24 -11.29 -17.58
C MET A 127 -1.47 -12.80 -17.69
N TYR A 128 -1.30 -13.53 -16.59
CA TYR A 128 -1.58 -14.96 -16.54
C TYR A 128 -3.05 -15.26 -16.92
N TYR A 129 -4.02 -14.49 -16.37
CA TYR A 129 -5.43 -14.68 -16.68
C TYR A 129 -5.78 -14.29 -18.11
N LYS A 130 -5.24 -13.18 -18.63
CA LYS A 130 -5.42 -12.79 -20.06
C LYS A 130 -4.95 -13.90 -21.01
N ILE A 131 -3.76 -14.46 -20.75
CA ILE A 131 -3.23 -15.52 -21.58
C ILE A 131 -4.01 -16.82 -21.42
N LYS A 132 -4.43 -17.16 -20.19
CA LYS A 132 -5.20 -18.37 -19.93
C LYS A 132 -6.58 -18.35 -20.55
N THR A 133 -7.25 -17.20 -20.58
CA THR A 133 -8.61 -17.06 -21.10
C THR A 133 -8.62 -16.96 -22.61
N ASN A 134 -7.77 -16.13 -23.20
CA ASN A 134 -7.79 -15.84 -24.64
C ASN A 134 -6.79 -16.70 -25.43
N GLY A 135 -5.81 -17.29 -24.78
CA GLY A 135 -4.66 -17.93 -25.39
C GLY A 135 -3.59 -16.93 -25.86
N ILE A 136 -2.35 -17.39 -25.96
CA ILE A 136 -1.19 -16.53 -26.30
C ILE A 136 -1.34 -15.86 -27.69
N LEU A 137 -1.83 -16.59 -28.70
CA LEU A 137 -1.96 -16.07 -30.07
C LEU A 137 -3.04 -14.98 -30.15
N ALA A 138 -4.18 -15.18 -29.50
CA ALA A 138 -5.26 -14.18 -29.48
C ALA A 138 -4.84 -12.95 -28.68
N TYR A 139 -4.11 -13.12 -27.58
CA TYR A 139 -3.54 -12.02 -26.81
C TYR A 139 -2.59 -11.17 -27.67
N LEU A 140 -1.62 -11.81 -28.35
CA LEU A 140 -0.68 -11.09 -29.22
C LEU A 140 -1.38 -10.41 -30.40
N LYS A 141 -2.41 -11.06 -30.98
CA LYS A 141 -3.22 -10.45 -32.02
C LYS A 141 -4.00 -9.24 -31.50
N GLY A 142 -4.57 -9.32 -30.29
CA GLY A 142 -5.25 -8.20 -29.64
C GLY A 142 -4.35 -6.98 -29.39
N LEU A 143 -3.06 -7.19 -29.16
CA LEU A 143 -2.10 -6.07 -29.08
C LEU A 143 -1.92 -5.34 -30.41
N LEU A 144 -2.19 -6.01 -31.54
CA LEU A 144 -2.04 -5.46 -32.90
C LEU A 144 -3.36 -4.86 -33.43
N ASP A 145 -4.49 -5.09 -32.77
CA ASP A 145 -5.79 -4.56 -33.18
C ASP A 145 -5.94 -3.06 -32.83
N PRO A 146 -6.68 -2.28 -33.66
CA PRO A 146 -7.21 -2.62 -35.00
C PRO A 146 -6.19 -2.52 -36.13
N ILE A 147 -5.04 -1.90 -35.89
CA ILE A 147 -3.98 -1.68 -36.89
C ILE A 147 -2.63 -1.93 -36.21
N PHE A 148 -1.70 -2.59 -36.91
CA PHE A 148 -0.34 -2.87 -36.42
C PHE A 148 0.38 -1.64 -35.81
N LEU A 149 0.09 -0.44 -36.34
CA LEU A 149 0.64 0.82 -35.83
C LEU A 149 0.19 1.13 -34.38
N MET A 150 -0.90 0.51 -33.91
CA MET A 150 -1.40 0.69 -32.53
C MET A 150 -0.68 -0.21 -31.52
N ALA A 151 0.12 -1.19 -31.97
CA ALA A 151 0.82 -2.10 -31.08
C ALA A 151 1.66 -1.40 -29.99
N PRO A 152 2.47 -0.37 -30.27
CA PRO A 152 3.24 0.33 -29.25
C PRO A 152 2.34 0.99 -28.20
N ILE A 153 1.20 1.54 -28.63
CA ILE A 153 0.24 2.22 -27.73
C ILE A 153 -0.47 1.19 -26.85
N ASN A 154 -0.87 0.06 -27.41
CA ASN A 154 -1.51 -1.02 -26.63
C ASN A 154 -0.56 -1.61 -25.61
N VAL A 155 0.70 -1.86 -25.97
CA VAL A 155 1.74 -2.32 -25.01
C VAL A 155 1.97 -1.27 -23.93
N LEU A 156 2.08 0.01 -24.29
CA LEU A 156 2.24 1.09 -23.33
C LEU A 156 1.05 1.17 -22.36
N SER A 157 -0.16 1.00 -22.86
CA SER A 157 -1.38 0.97 -22.06
C SER A 157 -1.36 -0.17 -21.04
N GLU A 158 -0.89 -1.35 -21.41
CA GLU A 158 -0.76 -2.48 -20.47
C GLU A 158 0.27 -2.23 -19.38
N VAL A 159 1.43 -1.70 -19.74
CA VAL A 159 2.48 -1.34 -18.77
C VAL A 159 2.07 -0.17 -17.88
N SER A 160 1.26 0.75 -18.41
CA SER A 160 0.75 1.89 -17.64
C SER A 160 -0.13 1.48 -16.46
N THR A 161 -0.81 0.34 -16.53
CA THR A 161 -1.68 -0.14 -15.45
C THR A 161 -0.92 -0.35 -14.13
N PRO A 162 0.11 -1.22 -14.04
CA PRO A 162 0.85 -1.42 -12.81
C PRO A 162 1.62 -0.17 -12.38
N VAL A 163 2.15 0.59 -13.34
CA VAL A 163 2.84 1.85 -13.08
C VAL A 163 1.88 2.85 -12.39
N SER A 164 0.68 3.02 -12.93
CA SER A 164 -0.33 3.91 -12.34
C SER A 164 -0.76 3.46 -10.94
N MET A 165 -0.89 2.16 -10.70
CA MET A 165 -1.23 1.62 -9.38
C MET A 165 -0.13 1.92 -8.35
N ALA A 166 1.14 1.66 -8.68
CA ALA A 166 2.28 1.92 -7.81
C ALA A 166 2.43 3.42 -7.49
N PHE A 167 2.40 4.27 -8.53
CA PHE A 167 2.55 5.71 -8.35
C PHE A 167 1.38 6.36 -7.62
N ARG A 168 0.17 5.84 -7.74
CA ARG A 168 -0.99 6.34 -7.01
C ARG A 168 -0.83 6.17 -5.50
N HIS A 169 -0.43 4.97 -5.06
CA HIS A 169 -0.24 4.69 -3.64
C HIS A 169 0.96 5.46 -3.07
N PHE A 170 2.11 5.31 -3.70
CA PHE A 170 3.32 6.06 -3.35
C PHE A 170 3.09 7.59 -3.34
N GLY A 171 2.44 8.13 -4.39
CA GLY A 171 2.19 9.56 -4.53
C GLY A 171 1.27 10.13 -3.44
N ASN A 172 0.28 9.36 -2.97
CA ASN A 172 -0.57 9.76 -1.85
C ASN A 172 0.25 9.92 -0.56
N ILE A 173 1.09 8.95 -0.23
CA ILE A 173 1.94 8.99 0.96
C ILE A 173 2.99 10.10 0.85
N LEU A 174 3.66 10.21 -0.29
CA LEU A 174 4.67 11.25 -0.52
C LEU A 174 4.07 12.66 -0.41
N SER A 175 2.93 12.90 -1.05
CA SER A 175 2.26 14.20 -0.98
C SER A 175 1.82 14.53 0.46
N GLY A 176 1.28 13.57 1.19
CA GLY A 176 0.94 13.72 2.60
C GLY A 176 2.15 14.11 3.45
N THR A 177 3.29 13.45 3.25
CA THR A 177 4.54 13.74 3.97
C THR A 177 5.06 15.16 3.63
N VAL A 178 5.05 15.54 2.36
CA VAL A 178 5.49 16.87 1.93
C VAL A 178 4.58 17.97 2.51
N ILE A 179 3.25 17.80 2.38
CA ILE A 179 2.27 18.77 2.90
C ILE A 179 2.42 18.91 4.42
N SER A 180 2.52 17.80 5.16
CA SER A 180 2.72 17.82 6.60
C SER A 180 4.00 18.54 6.99
N THR A 181 5.11 18.28 6.28
CA THR A 181 6.41 18.94 6.53
C THR A 181 6.33 20.46 6.31
N LEU A 182 5.71 20.88 5.20
CA LEU A 182 5.53 22.31 4.89
C LEU A 182 4.61 22.99 5.92
N LEU A 183 3.55 22.31 6.35
CA LEU A 183 2.64 22.80 7.39
C LEU A 183 3.37 22.99 8.72
N TYR A 184 4.18 22.00 9.14
CA TYR A 184 5.02 22.13 10.35
C TYR A 184 5.92 23.36 10.27
N TRP A 185 6.58 23.58 9.14
CA TRP A 185 7.46 24.72 8.94
C TRP A 185 6.69 26.05 8.97
N ALA A 186 5.54 26.12 8.30
CA ALA A 186 4.69 27.31 8.28
C ALA A 186 4.15 27.65 9.69
N LEU A 187 3.70 26.64 10.45
CA LEU A 187 3.19 26.83 11.81
C LEU A 187 4.31 27.22 12.81
N ALA A 188 5.54 26.70 12.60
CA ALA A 188 6.71 27.16 13.36
C ALA A 188 6.98 28.65 13.11
N SER A 189 7.00 29.04 11.83
CA SER A 189 7.21 30.42 11.42
C SER A 189 6.12 31.36 11.98
N LEU A 190 4.86 30.94 11.91
CA LEU A 190 3.72 31.67 12.47
C LEU A 190 3.84 31.82 13.99
N SER A 191 4.20 30.76 14.71
CA SER A 191 4.45 30.81 16.15
C SER A 191 5.55 31.81 16.47
N HIS A 192 6.64 31.81 15.71
CA HIS A 192 7.75 32.75 15.92
C HIS A 192 7.35 34.22 15.64
N VAL A 193 6.54 34.48 14.62
CA VAL A 193 6.03 35.83 14.31
C VAL A 193 5.13 36.36 15.43
N ILE A 194 4.27 35.51 16.00
CA ILE A 194 3.29 35.92 17.02
C ILE A 194 3.93 36.00 18.41
N PHE A 195 4.78 35.06 18.78
CA PHE A 195 5.33 34.94 20.14
C PHE A 195 6.80 35.36 20.25
N GLY A 196 7.51 35.58 19.14
CA GLY A 196 8.94 35.90 19.13
C GLY A 196 9.31 37.22 19.82
N TRP A 197 8.36 38.13 20.05
CA TRP A 197 8.54 39.39 20.81
C TRP A 197 8.43 39.22 22.32
N LEU A 198 7.98 38.06 22.81
CA LEU A 198 7.86 37.77 24.24
C LEU A 198 9.22 37.43 24.86
N PRO A 199 9.55 37.89 26.05
CA PRO A 199 10.82 37.61 26.70
C PRO A 199 10.91 36.17 27.22
N GLY A 200 12.10 35.58 27.13
CA GLY A 200 12.47 34.31 27.74
C GLY A 200 11.91 33.06 27.03
N PHE A 201 11.50 32.07 27.81
CA PHE A 201 11.01 30.76 27.30
C PHE A 201 9.75 30.88 26.40
N LEU A 202 8.94 31.89 26.60
CA LEU A 202 7.71 32.10 25.84
C LEU A 202 7.96 32.39 24.35
N SER A 203 9.11 32.98 23.99
CA SER A 203 9.48 33.24 22.58
C SER A 203 9.80 31.97 21.80
N GLN A 204 10.09 30.86 22.49
CA GLN A 204 10.44 29.57 21.88
C GLN A 204 9.25 28.62 21.80
N LEU A 205 8.08 29.01 22.33
CA LEU A 205 6.88 28.18 22.31
C LEU A 205 6.28 28.10 20.91
N GLN A 206 6.34 26.92 20.33
CA GLN A 206 5.74 26.63 19.02
C GLN A 206 4.31 26.09 19.20
N LEU A 207 3.44 26.91 19.80
CA LEU A 207 2.08 26.52 20.20
C LEU A 207 1.23 26.01 19.03
N PHE A 208 1.40 26.58 17.84
CA PHE A 208 0.65 26.16 16.65
C PHE A 208 1.09 24.81 16.08
N GLN A 209 2.27 24.32 16.47
CA GLN A 209 2.69 22.96 16.11
C GLN A 209 2.06 21.89 17.00
N ILE A 210 1.39 22.28 18.09
CA ILE A 210 0.72 21.34 18.97
C ILE A 210 -0.72 21.16 18.47
N GLY A 211 -1.08 19.95 18.08
CA GLY A 211 -2.44 19.56 17.67
C GLY A 211 -2.70 19.58 16.17
N ILE A 212 -2.53 20.72 15.47
CA ILE A 212 -2.83 20.80 14.03
C ILE A 212 -2.05 19.74 13.21
N PRO A 213 -0.73 19.59 13.39
CA PRO A 213 0.02 18.56 12.66
C PRO A 213 -0.37 17.12 13.02
N ALA A 214 -0.81 16.87 14.25
CA ALA A 214 -1.32 15.56 14.64
C ALA A 214 -2.61 15.21 13.87
N PHE A 215 -3.50 16.19 13.69
CA PHE A 215 -4.71 16.01 12.87
C PHE A 215 -4.38 15.77 11.40
N THR A 216 -3.42 16.52 10.83
CA THR A 216 -3.03 16.33 9.44
C THR A 216 -2.30 15.01 9.23
N GLY A 217 -1.43 14.59 10.14
CA GLY A 217 -0.80 13.27 10.11
C GLY A 217 -1.84 12.14 10.16
N LEU A 218 -2.81 12.22 11.09
CA LEU A 218 -3.91 11.26 11.17
C LEU A 218 -4.73 11.21 9.86
N TYR A 219 -4.99 12.35 9.24
CA TYR A 219 -5.75 12.43 7.99
C TYR A 219 -4.96 11.84 6.81
N PHE A 220 -3.72 12.25 6.61
CA PHE A 220 -2.95 11.79 5.44
C PHE A 220 -2.42 10.37 5.60
N ASP A 221 -1.90 10.01 6.77
CA ASP A 221 -1.26 8.71 6.97
C ASP A 221 -2.31 7.62 7.19
N TRP A 222 -3.32 7.86 8.03
CA TRP A 222 -4.29 6.84 8.37
C TRP A 222 -5.46 6.80 7.39
N PHE A 223 -6.19 7.88 7.26
CA PHE A 223 -7.38 7.94 6.40
C PHE A 223 -7.01 7.82 4.92
N GLY A 224 -6.02 8.60 4.47
CA GLY A 224 -5.51 8.51 3.10
C GLY A 224 -4.95 7.13 2.78
N GLY A 225 -4.18 6.54 3.70
CA GLY A 225 -3.63 5.19 3.56
C GLY A 225 -4.71 4.10 3.50
N CYS A 226 -5.76 4.17 4.34
CA CYS A 226 -6.87 3.21 4.30
C CYS A 226 -7.66 3.30 2.99
N ILE A 227 -7.98 4.52 2.52
CA ILE A 227 -8.66 4.71 1.23
C ILE A 227 -7.81 4.16 0.11
N GLN A 228 -6.50 4.40 0.14
CA GLN A 228 -5.61 3.96 -0.92
C GLN A 228 -5.49 2.43 -0.95
N ALA A 229 -5.43 1.76 0.22
CA ALA A 229 -5.48 0.30 0.31
C ALA A 229 -6.78 -0.25 -0.31
N PHE A 230 -7.91 0.38 -0.01
CA PHE A 230 -9.21 0.02 -0.60
C PHE A 230 -9.22 0.18 -2.12
N ILE A 231 -8.73 1.31 -2.65
CA ILE A 231 -8.66 1.57 -4.10
C ILE A 231 -7.73 0.55 -4.77
N PHE A 232 -6.57 0.25 -4.19
CA PHE A 232 -5.63 -0.72 -4.74
C PHE A 232 -6.27 -2.12 -4.84
N CYS A 233 -6.95 -2.58 -3.79
CA CYS A 233 -7.66 -3.85 -3.80
C CYS A 233 -8.81 -3.88 -4.81
N THR A 234 -9.60 -2.80 -4.87
CA THR A 234 -10.70 -2.68 -5.83
C THR A 234 -10.21 -2.74 -7.27
N LEU A 235 -9.14 -2.01 -7.60
CA LEU A 235 -8.55 -2.07 -8.95
C LEU A 235 -7.96 -3.44 -9.26
N THR A 236 -7.31 -4.07 -8.28
CA THR A 236 -6.77 -5.44 -8.43
C THR A 236 -7.89 -6.41 -8.80
N THR A 237 -9.00 -6.39 -8.05
CA THR A 237 -10.14 -7.29 -8.32
C THR A 237 -10.78 -7.02 -9.69
N ILE A 238 -11.03 -5.76 -10.04
CA ILE A 238 -11.61 -5.38 -11.35
C ILE A 238 -10.71 -5.79 -12.51
N PHE A 239 -9.40 -5.55 -12.41
CA PHE A 239 -8.48 -5.90 -13.49
C PHE A 239 -8.32 -7.42 -13.68
N ILE A 240 -8.30 -8.18 -12.59
CA ILE A 240 -8.26 -9.65 -12.66
C ILE A 240 -9.56 -10.19 -13.27
N LYS A 241 -10.74 -9.67 -12.86
CA LYS A 241 -12.05 -10.05 -13.44
C LYS A 241 -12.06 -9.83 -14.95
N ARG A 242 -11.71 -8.62 -15.39
CA ARG A 242 -11.63 -8.29 -16.84
C ARG A 242 -10.66 -9.19 -17.60
N ALA A 243 -9.50 -9.50 -16.99
CA ALA A 243 -8.53 -10.40 -17.60
C ALA A 243 -9.04 -11.85 -17.72
N ALA A 244 -9.94 -12.26 -16.83
CA ALA A 244 -10.60 -13.56 -16.87
C ALA A 244 -11.75 -13.63 -17.91
N GLY A 245 -12.09 -12.53 -18.59
CA GLY A 245 -13.12 -12.49 -19.62
C GLY A 245 -14.54 -12.35 -19.08
N GLU A 246 -14.71 -11.98 -17.81
CA GLU A 246 -16.02 -11.67 -17.21
C GLU A 246 -16.18 -10.15 -17.10
N GLU A 247 -17.19 -9.61 -17.79
CA GLU A 247 -17.59 -8.19 -17.71
C GLU A 247 -18.56 -7.94 -16.54
#